data_66323a388eb29a8deaec8e31e4433d59
#
_entry.id   66323a388eb29a8deaec8e31e4433d59
#
_cell.length_a   1.000
_cell.length_b   1.000
_cell.length_c   1.000
_cell.angle_alpha   90.00
_cell.angle_beta   90.00
_cell.angle_gamma   90.00
#
_symmetry.space_group_name_H-M   'P 1'
#
loop_
_entity.id
_entity.type
_entity.pdbx_description
1 polymer ?
#
loop_
_entity_poly.entity_id
_entity_poly.type
_entity_poly.pdbx_seq_one_letter_code
_entity_poly.pdbx_strand_id
1 'polypeptide(L)'
;MKVSRLDRRQFLQAMGFGASVLPFVPVLEAHAAAAPPPKRIVFFFTSNGTIHESWVPKMAYGKLELSPILAPLERLKSKVLVVDGLSHRVILEKSDRSGHSAGMNTALTGKNNKIVDPAHPLQSMATGISLDQYLADKMGTATKLRSIECGVQVEPYVKAFAALSYRGPLQPIMPENSPYRVFNRLFRDAPDPGDPDGAEARESLADRQRVIEAVSKDLEALKGRLPQSDRIKMEAHITAVRAIEHSLTTGAGVASGQACRKPDLGPRLDVWKNDNIPAIAKLQMDLVAMALSCDLTRVATIQFGNAGASHRFTWLGREFMTDPALPATCEAKGFHALAHREADPASRAKLVKINTWYAEQFAYLLEKLASIPEAGGSVLDRTAVVWLNELGTGGTHGHERTPWVIGGSAGGFFKTGQLQSFPGEPHNRLLLTLCHAMGVATDAFGDRDYCKAGPLSGVTR
;
A
#
# COMPACT_ATOMS: atom_id res chain seq x y z
N MET A 1 12.11 29.38 38.90
CA MET A 1 10.92 30.10 38.37
C MET A 1 10.04 29.09 37.65
N LYS A 2 8.85 28.78 38.21
CA LYS A 2 7.86 27.94 37.53
C LYS A 2 7.17 28.77 36.44
N VAL A 3 7.40 28.46 35.19
CA VAL A 3 6.63 29.04 34.08
C VAL A 3 5.24 28.44 34.17
N SER A 4 4.26 29.23 34.60
CA SER A 4 2.85 28.86 34.59
C SER A 4 2.43 28.72 33.13
N ARG A 5 1.98 27.53 32.74
CA ARG A 5 1.30 27.34 31.46
C ARG A 5 0.02 28.12 31.48
N LEU A 6 -0.05 29.19 30.68
CA LEU A 6 -1.32 29.87 30.38
C LEU A 6 -2.28 28.83 29.80
N ASP A 7 -3.48 28.70 30.35
CA ASP A 7 -4.51 27.92 29.73
C ASP A 7 -5.02 28.59 28.43
N ARG A 8 -5.71 27.88 27.58
CA ARG A 8 -6.22 28.40 26.29
C ARG A 8 -7.13 29.63 26.47
N ARG A 9 -7.87 29.69 27.57
CA ARG A 9 -8.78 30.79 27.90
C ARG A 9 -7.98 32.05 28.23
N GLN A 10 -6.93 31.92 29.02
CA GLN A 10 -6.01 33.02 29.37
C GLN A 10 -5.23 33.50 28.13
N PHE A 11 -4.88 32.57 27.20
CA PHE A 11 -4.25 32.93 25.94
C PHE A 11 -5.19 33.72 25.01
N LEU A 12 -6.45 33.29 24.85
CA LEU A 12 -7.45 34.01 24.04
C LEU A 12 -7.80 35.38 24.64
N GLN A 13 -7.86 35.51 25.97
CA GLN A 13 -8.03 36.77 26.64
C GLN A 13 -6.83 37.71 26.45
N ALA A 14 -5.60 37.16 26.50
CA ALA A 14 -4.38 37.92 26.24
C ALA A 14 -4.26 38.41 24.80
N MET A 15 -4.90 37.71 23.84
CA MET A 15 -4.98 38.10 22.43
C MET A 15 -6.07 39.10 22.10
N GLY A 16 -6.80 39.62 23.09
CA GLY A 16 -7.81 40.66 22.89
C GLY A 16 -9.15 40.18 22.30
N PHE A 17 -9.43 38.89 22.33
CA PHE A 17 -10.75 38.38 21.97
C PHE A 17 -11.74 38.75 23.10
N GLY A 18 -12.71 39.56 22.77
CA GLY A 18 -13.71 40.06 23.73
C GLY A 18 -14.59 38.95 24.34
N ALA A 19 -15.31 39.28 25.42
CA ALA A 19 -16.18 38.35 26.16
C ALA A 19 -17.25 37.65 25.32
N SER A 20 -17.53 38.10 24.10
CA SER A 20 -18.45 37.48 23.14
C SER A 20 -17.99 36.15 22.58
N VAL A 21 -16.69 35.82 22.66
CA VAL A 21 -16.14 34.54 22.17
C VAL A 21 -16.15 33.45 23.26
N LEU A 22 -16.25 33.86 24.55
CA LEU A 22 -16.21 32.95 25.68
C LEU A 22 -17.27 31.83 25.68
N PRO A 23 -18.54 32.07 25.24
CA PRO A 23 -19.55 31.02 25.17
C PRO A 23 -19.22 29.90 24.17
N PHE A 24 -18.35 30.19 23.20
CA PHE A 24 -17.97 29.23 22.15
C PHE A 24 -16.68 28.43 22.47
N VAL A 25 -16.00 28.81 23.57
CA VAL A 25 -14.78 28.10 24.00
C VAL A 25 -15.03 26.61 24.28
N PRO A 26 -16.11 26.18 24.95
CA PRO A 26 -16.42 24.77 25.14
C PRO A 26 -16.71 24.01 23.83
N VAL A 27 -17.33 24.71 22.86
CA VAL A 27 -17.57 24.14 21.52
C VAL A 27 -16.27 24.01 20.76
N LEU A 28 -15.36 24.99 20.87
CA LEU A 28 -14.03 24.92 20.30
C LEU A 28 -13.16 23.87 21.00
N GLU A 29 -13.29 23.70 22.31
CA GLU A 29 -12.62 22.65 23.09
C GLU A 29 -13.19 21.26 22.78
N ALA A 30 -14.50 21.11 22.57
CA ALA A 30 -15.12 19.87 22.14
C ALA A 30 -14.67 19.46 20.71
N HIS A 31 -14.42 20.43 19.82
CA HIS A 31 -13.84 20.19 18.49
C HIS A 31 -12.31 20.02 18.52
N ALA A 32 -11.64 20.45 19.60
CA ALA A 32 -10.22 20.28 19.84
C ALA A 32 -9.86 19.00 20.62
N ALA A 33 -10.84 18.17 21.00
CA ALA A 33 -10.58 16.77 21.30
C ALA A 33 -9.97 16.19 20.02
N ALA A 34 -8.65 16.01 20.03
CA ALA A 34 -7.90 15.61 18.82
C ALA A 34 -8.56 14.39 18.22
N ALA A 35 -9.08 14.52 17.00
CA ALA A 35 -9.62 13.38 16.28
C ALA A 35 -8.57 12.25 16.33
N PRO A 36 -9.00 11.00 16.53
CA PRO A 36 -8.06 9.90 16.60
C PRO A 36 -7.20 9.90 15.32
N PRO A 37 -5.89 9.59 15.43
CA PRO A 37 -5.03 9.54 14.26
C PRO A 37 -5.64 8.69 13.15
N PRO A 38 -5.41 9.03 11.87
CA PRO A 38 -6.05 8.36 10.75
C PRO A 38 -5.62 6.89 10.67
N LYS A 39 -6.52 6.04 10.18
CA LYS A 39 -6.17 4.68 9.79
C LYS A 39 -5.42 4.69 8.47
N ARG A 40 -4.51 3.73 8.28
CA ARG A 40 -3.66 3.61 7.10
C ARG A 40 -3.57 2.16 6.65
N ILE A 41 -3.34 1.94 5.36
CA ILE A 41 -3.14 0.61 4.82
C ILE A 41 -1.95 0.59 3.86
N VAL A 42 -1.15 -0.47 3.95
CA VAL A 42 -0.05 -0.76 3.03
C VAL A 42 -0.20 -2.17 2.51
N PHE A 43 -0.14 -2.35 1.20
CA PHE A 43 -0.06 -3.66 0.57
C PHE A 43 1.40 -3.95 0.21
N PHE A 44 1.93 -5.04 0.73
CA PHE A 44 3.29 -5.53 0.52
C PHE A 44 3.20 -6.81 -0.31
N PHE A 45 3.52 -6.71 -1.59
CA PHE A 45 3.38 -7.80 -2.54
C PHE A 45 4.71 -8.47 -2.83
N THR A 46 4.72 -9.80 -2.77
CA THR A 46 5.80 -10.67 -3.26
C THR A 46 5.23 -11.73 -4.18
N SER A 47 6.03 -12.26 -5.10
CA SER A 47 5.57 -13.20 -6.11
C SER A 47 6.01 -14.65 -5.85
N ASN A 48 5.56 -15.56 -6.72
CA ASN A 48 5.97 -16.98 -6.83
C ASN A 48 5.55 -17.87 -5.66
N GLY A 49 4.49 -17.52 -4.92
CA GLY A 49 3.98 -18.39 -3.85
C GLY A 49 4.95 -18.56 -2.67
N THR A 50 4.73 -19.61 -1.89
CA THR A 50 5.56 -19.92 -0.71
C THR A 50 5.72 -21.43 -0.50
N ILE A 51 6.63 -21.82 0.37
CA ILE A 51 6.78 -23.21 0.84
C ILE A 51 5.96 -23.36 2.12
N HIS A 52 4.74 -23.88 2.01
CA HIS A 52 3.74 -23.90 3.10
C HIS A 52 4.25 -24.56 4.38
N GLU A 53 4.99 -25.66 4.29
CA GLU A 53 5.53 -26.37 5.46
C GLU A 53 6.50 -25.51 6.26
N SER A 54 7.15 -24.55 5.62
CA SER A 54 8.09 -23.61 6.22
C SER A 54 7.49 -22.24 6.47
N TRP A 55 6.26 -21.97 5.97
CA TRP A 55 5.59 -20.68 6.08
C TRP A 55 4.51 -20.67 7.16
N VAL A 56 3.70 -21.73 7.29
CA VAL A 56 2.58 -21.74 8.23
C VAL A 56 3.10 -21.84 9.68
N PRO A 57 2.83 -20.85 10.54
CA PRO A 57 3.18 -20.91 11.96
C PRO A 57 2.23 -21.84 12.71
N LYS A 58 2.46 -21.99 14.02
CA LYS A 58 1.61 -22.80 14.91
C LYS A 58 1.07 -21.95 16.05
N MET A 59 -0.06 -22.38 16.59
CA MET A 59 -0.55 -21.89 17.87
C MET A 59 -0.23 -22.95 18.92
N ALA A 60 0.65 -22.63 19.89
CA ALA A 60 0.98 -23.51 21.00
C ALA A 60 0.66 -22.81 22.32
N TYR A 61 -0.13 -23.46 23.17
CA TYR A 61 -0.57 -22.91 24.47
C TYR A 61 -1.12 -21.49 24.38
N GLY A 62 -1.88 -21.19 23.31
CA GLY A 62 -2.46 -19.85 23.06
C GLY A 62 -1.46 -18.79 22.58
N LYS A 63 -0.22 -19.15 22.28
CA LYS A 63 0.82 -18.27 21.77
C LYS A 63 1.18 -18.61 20.33
N LEU A 64 1.49 -17.58 19.53
CA LEU A 64 1.96 -17.74 18.17
C LEU A 64 3.43 -18.19 18.20
N GLU A 65 3.71 -19.35 17.60
CA GLU A 65 5.06 -19.84 17.32
C GLU A 65 5.33 -19.69 15.82
N LEU A 66 6.29 -18.84 15.48
CA LEU A 66 6.58 -18.52 14.09
C LEU A 66 7.28 -19.69 13.38
N SER A 67 6.97 -19.84 12.11
CA SER A 67 7.59 -20.79 11.20
C SER A 67 8.99 -20.29 10.76
N PRO A 68 9.82 -21.14 10.13
CA PRO A 68 11.15 -20.73 9.66
C PRO A 68 11.15 -19.50 8.76
N ILE A 69 10.21 -19.40 7.81
CA ILE A 69 10.11 -18.24 6.91
C ILE A 69 9.70 -16.98 7.68
N LEU A 70 8.80 -17.09 8.66
CA LEU A 70 8.30 -15.95 9.42
C LEU A 70 9.15 -15.60 10.66
N ALA A 71 10.23 -16.34 10.94
CA ALA A 71 11.12 -16.11 12.08
C ALA A 71 11.63 -14.66 12.23
N PRO A 72 11.91 -13.88 11.15
CA PRO A 72 12.28 -12.47 11.29
C PRO A 72 11.25 -11.60 12.01
N LEU A 73 9.99 -12.04 12.10
CA LEU A 73 8.91 -11.32 12.80
C LEU A 73 8.88 -11.58 14.32
N GLU A 74 9.84 -12.31 14.90
CA GLU A 74 9.78 -12.74 16.31
C GLU A 74 9.58 -11.56 17.28
N ARG A 75 10.27 -10.44 17.07
CA ARG A 75 10.12 -9.23 17.91
C ARG A 75 8.76 -8.56 17.75
N LEU A 76 8.09 -8.83 16.65
CA LEU A 76 6.80 -8.22 16.25
C LEU A 76 5.64 -9.21 16.30
N LYS A 77 5.86 -10.44 16.77
CA LYS A 77 4.84 -11.51 16.72
C LYS A 77 3.52 -11.15 17.39
N SER A 78 3.55 -10.31 18.43
CA SER A 78 2.33 -9.79 19.08
C SER A 78 1.57 -8.75 18.24
N LYS A 79 2.22 -8.21 17.20
CA LYS A 79 1.67 -7.20 16.29
C LYS A 79 1.26 -7.77 14.93
N VAL A 80 1.37 -9.09 14.72
CA VAL A 80 1.02 -9.72 13.44
C VAL A 80 -0.15 -10.68 13.59
N LEU A 81 -0.96 -10.78 12.55
CA LEU A 81 -1.99 -11.77 12.34
C LEU A 81 -1.63 -12.54 11.07
N VAL A 82 -1.42 -13.85 11.19
CA VAL A 82 -1.21 -14.73 10.04
C VAL A 82 -2.56 -15.33 9.65
N VAL A 83 -2.89 -15.27 8.36
CA VAL A 83 -4.13 -15.82 7.81
C VAL A 83 -3.76 -16.90 6.80
N ASP A 84 -4.13 -18.14 7.10
CA ASP A 84 -3.89 -19.31 6.25
C ASP A 84 -5.19 -19.83 5.64
N GLY A 85 -5.09 -20.53 4.52
CA GLY A 85 -6.19 -21.29 3.92
C GLY A 85 -7.03 -20.53 2.91
N LEU A 86 -6.88 -19.21 2.78
CA LEU A 86 -7.63 -18.43 1.79
C LEU A 86 -7.20 -18.76 0.36
N SER A 87 -8.16 -18.76 -0.55
CA SER A 87 -7.95 -19.11 -1.95
C SER A 87 -8.51 -18.06 -2.90
N HIS A 88 -7.89 -17.89 -4.06
CA HIS A 88 -8.43 -17.07 -5.14
C HIS A 88 -9.57 -17.81 -5.85
N ARG A 89 -10.68 -18.05 -5.13
CA ARG A 89 -11.83 -18.85 -5.62
C ARG A 89 -12.39 -18.35 -6.94
N VAL A 90 -12.36 -17.05 -7.19
CA VAL A 90 -12.79 -16.48 -8.49
C VAL A 90 -12.01 -17.08 -9.65
N ILE A 91 -10.69 -17.29 -9.49
CA ILE A 91 -9.86 -17.92 -10.52
C ILE A 91 -10.21 -19.40 -10.64
N LEU A 92 -10.27 -20.10 -9.52
CA LEU A 92 -10.50 -21.55 -9.49
C LEU A 92 -11.86 -21.95 -10.09
N GLU A 93 -12.88 -21.09 -9.98
CA GLU A 93 -14.25 -21.43 -10.34
C GLU A 93 -14.78 -20.71 -11.59
N LYS A 94 -14.29 -19.52 -11.90
CA LYS A 94 -14.86 -18.68 -12.96
C LYS A 94 -13.87 -18.30 -14.05
N SER A 95 -12.55 -18.58 -13.87
CA SER A 95 -11.55 -18.18 -14.84
C SER A 95 -11.19 -19.34 -15.76
N ASP A 96 -11.17 -19.06 -17.06
CA ASP A 96 -10.60 -19.97 -18.06
C ASP A 96 -9.06 -19.98 -18.00
N ARG A 97 -8.47 -19.20 -17.11
CA ARG A 97 -7.02 -18.98 -17.01
C ARG A 97 -6.57 -19.04 -15.56
N SER A 98 -5.39 -19.62 -15.39
CA SER A 98 -4.65 -19.67 -14.14
C SER A 98 -3.26 -19.08 -14.33
N GLY A 99 -2.42 -19.14 -13.30
CA GLY A 99 -1.03 -18.70 -13.34
C GLY A 99 -0.86 -17.26 -12.84
N HIS A 100 0.33 -16.76 -13.02
CA HIS A 100 0.83 -15.56 -12.35
C HIS A 100 -0.01 -14.30 -12.61
N SER A 101 -0.30 -13.99 -13.90
CA SER A 101 -1.06 -12.77 -14.22
C SER A 101 -2.48 -12.82 -13.67
N ALA A 102 -3.12 -13.99 -13.73
CA ALA A 102 -4.46 -14.16 -13.17
C ALA A 102 -4.44 -13.95 -11.65
N GLY A 103 -3.49 -14.57 -10.95
CA GLY A 103 -3.32 -14.41 -9.51
C GLY A 103 -3.10 -12.98 -9.09
N MET A 104 -2.14 -12.29 -9.72
CA MET A 104 -1.80 -10.90 -9.39
C MET A 104 -2.99 -9.96 -9.61
N ASN A 105 -3.65 -10.08 -10.77
CA ASN A 105 -4.80 -9.23 -11.10
C ASN A 105 -6.00 -9.45 -10.19
N THR A 106 -6.16 -10.67 -9.63
CA THR A 106 -7.25 -11.01 -8.71
C THR A 106 -6.91 -10.68 -7.26
N ALA A 107 -5.64 -10.70 -6.88
CA ALA A 107 -5.20 -10.57 -5.48
C ALA A 107 -5.78 -9.34 -4.76
N LEU A 108 -5.80 -8.17 -5.40
CA LEU A 108 -6.39 -6.96 -4.83
C LEU A 108 -7.74 -6.56 -5.46
N THR A 109 -8.17 -7.18 -6.56
CA THR A 109 -9.47 -6.85 -7.16
C THR A 109 -10.59 -7.78 -6.72
N GLY A 110 -10.26 -9.01 -6.32
CA GLY A 110 -11.27 -10.04 -6.05
C GLY A 110 -12.20 -10.31 -7.23
N LYS A 111 -11.77 -9.98 -8.45
CA LYS A 111 -12.54 -10.13 -9.70
C LYS A 111 -11.86 -11.10 -10.64
N ASN A 112 -12.65 -11.63 -11.57
CA ASN A 112 -12.13 -12.41 -12.68
C ASN A 112 -11.27 -11.53 -13.61
N ASN A 113 -10.53 -12.19 -14.48
CA ASN A 113 -9.60 -11.60 -15.44
C ASN A 113 -10.18 -11.68 -16.86
N LYS A 114 -9.72 -10.79 -17.73
CA LYS A 114 -10.04 -10.80 -19.15
C LYS A 114 -8.74 -10.85 -19.96
N ILE A 115 -8.67 -11.77 -20.91
CA ILE A 115 -7.63 -11.79 -21.93
C ILE A 115 -7.79 -10.53 -22.78
N VAL A 116 -6.71 -9.74 -22.89
CA VAL A 116 -6.72 -8.49 -23.66
C VAL A 116 -6.14 -8.66 -25.04
N ASP A 117 -5.28 -9.67 -25.23
CA ASP A 117 -4.69 -10.02 -26.52
C ASP A 117 -4.81 -11.55 -26.74
N PRO A 118 -5.63 -12.01 -27.70
CA PRO A 118 -5.78 -13.43 -28.00
C PRO A 118 -4.48 -14.10 -28.45
N ALA A 119 -3.53 -13.35 -29.04
CA ALA A 119 -2.22 -13.88 -29.42
C ALA A 119 -1.32 -14.18 -28.20
N HIS A 120 -1.62 -13.55 -27.05
CA HIS A 120 -0.92 -13.72 -25.81
C HIS A 120 -1.86 -14.14 -24.68
N PRO A 121 -2.43 -15.34 -24.74
CA PRO A 121 -3.52 -15.74 -23.83
C PRO A 121 -3.15 -15.85 -22.35
N LEU A 122 -1.87 -15.86 -22.02
CA LEU A 122 -1.39 -15.79 -20.63
C LEU A 122 -1.43 -14.35 -20.07
N GLN A 123 -1.64 -13.34 -20.92
CA GLN A 123 -1.73 -11.94 -20.53
C GLN A 123 -3.20 -11.56 -20.31
N SER A 124 -3.62 -11.60 -19.07
CA SER A 124 -4.94 -11.15 -18.66
C SER A 124 -4.85 -9.89 -17.81
N MET A 125 -5.91 -9.08 -17.81
CA MET A 125 -6.03 -7.89 -16.95
C MET A 125 -7.28 -7.99 -16.07
N ALA A 126 -7.23 -7.33 -14.91
CA ALA A 126 -8.35 -7.31 -13.98
C ALA A 126 -9.59 -6.61 -14.54
N THR A 127 -10.77 -7.13 -14.21
CA THR A 127 -12.07 -6.58 -14.62
C THR A 127 -12.71 -5.70 -13.55
N GLY A 128 -11.94 -5.24 -12.56
CA GLY A 128 -12.43 -4.39 -11.48
C GLY A 128 -11.37 -3.45 -10.93
N ILE A 129 -11.82 -2.55 -10.05
CA ILE A 129 -10.94 -1.69 -9.25
C ILE A 129 -10.22 -2.54 -8.19
N SER A 130 -8.96 -2.25 -7.91
CA SER A 130 -8.23 -2.87 -6.81
C SER A 130 -8.53 -2.23 -5.46
N LEU A 131 -8.37 -2.98 -4.38
CA LEU A 131 -8.73 -2.56 -3.02
C LEU A 131 -7.95 -1.31 -2.57
N ASP A 132 -6.67 -1.21 -2.91
CA ASP A 132 -5.86 -0.03 -2.62
C ASP A 132 -6.47 1.23 -3.26
N GLN A 133 -6.88 1.16 -4.52
CA GLN A 133 -7.48 2.28 -5.24
C GLN A 133 -8.90 2.58 -4.74
N TYR A 134 -9.68 1.55 -4.45
CA TYR A 134 -11.00 1.72 -3.85
C TYR A 134 -10.94 2.42 -2.48
N LEU A 135 -10.00 2.00 -1.62
CA LEU A 135 -9.76 2.64 -0.33
C LEU A 135 -9.18 4.04 -0.48
N ALA A 136 -8.30 4.27 -1.46
CA ALA A 136 -7.77 5.59 -1.78
C ALA A 136 -8.89 6.58 -2.16
N ASP A 137 -9.91 6.12 -2.89
CA ASP A 137 -11.09 6.92 -3.22
C ASP A 137 -11.91 7.32 -1.98
N LYS A 138 -11.94 6.46 -0.96
CA LYS A 138 -12.72 6.69 0.26
C LYS A 138 -11.95 7.42 1.35
N MET A 139 -10.63 7.20 1.46
CA MET A 139 -9.78 7.68 2.55
C MET A 139 -8.82 8.80 2.14
N GLY A 140 -8.43 8.84 0.86
CA GLY A 140 -7.36 9.70 0.36
C GLY A 140 -7.77 11.12 0.00
N THR A 141 -9.04 11.50 0.16
CA THR A 141 -9.53 12.83 -0.23
C THR A 141 -9.00 13.98 0.63
N ALA A 142 -8.47 13.68 1.83
CA ALA A 142 -7.91 14.66 2.75
C ALA A 142 -6.37 14.74 2.72
N THR A 143 -5.71 13.96 1.86
CA THR A 143 -4.24 13.86 1.79
C THR A 143 -3.69 14.44 0.48
N LYS A 144 -2.40 14.83 0.47
CA LYS A 144 -1.73 15.35 -0.74
C LYS A 144 -1.81 14.36 -1.91
N LEU A 145 -1.59 13.07 -1.64
CA LEU A 145 -1.71 11.99 -2.61
C LEU A 145 -2.77 11.00 -2.13
N ARG A 146 -3.66 10.59 -3.03
CA ARG A 146 -4.68 9.57 -2.71
C ARG A 146 -4.05 8.23 -2.35
N SER A 147 -3.01 7.84 -3.09
CA SER A 147 -2.22 6.64 -2.89
C SER A 147 -0.82 6.82 -3.46
N ILE A 148 0.09 5.95 -3.06
CA ILE A 148 1.40 5.78 -3.67
C ILE A 148 1.64 4.31 -4.01
N GLU A 149 2.11 4.07 -5.21
CA GLU A 149 2.43 2.74 -5.74
C GLU A 149 3.93 2.66 -6.00
N CYS A 150 4.65 1.96 -5.09
CA CYS A 150 6.10 1.80 -5.12
C CYS A 150 6.48 0.45 -5.72
N GLY A 151 7.42 0.45 -6.67
CA GLY A 151 7.96 -0.75 -7.28
C GLY A 151 9.41 -1.02 -6.86
N VAL A 152 9.78 -2.29 -6.86
CA VAL A 152 11.17 -2.76 -6.74
C VAL A 152 11.44 -3.68 -7.91
N GLN A 153 12.06 -3.16 -8.96
CA GLN A 153 12.29 -3.83 -10.24
C GLN A 153 11.03 -4.47 -10.85
N VAL A 154 9.96 -3.70 -10.94
CA VAL A 154 8.76 -4.06 -11.69
C VAL A 154 8.97 -3.71 -13.16
N GLU A 155 9.14 -4.71 -14.00
CA GLU A 155 9.38 -4.54 -15.43
C GLU A 155 8.11 -4.10 -16.16
N PRO A 156 8.10 -2.96 -16.89
CA PRO A 156 6.89 -2.40 -17.49
C PRO A 156 6.46 -3.06 -18.80
N TYR A 157 7.25 -3.99 -19.33
CA TYR A 157 7.07 -4.53 -20.69
C TYR A 157 5.73 -5.24 -20.90
N VAL A 158 5.22 -5.92 -19.88
CA VAL A 158 3.93 -6.62 -19.95
C VAL A 158 3.05 -6.17 -18.80
N LYS A 159 2.19 -5.19 -19.05
CA LYS A 159 1.29 -4.61 -18.03
C LYS A 159 0.47 -5.65 -17.26
N ALA A 160 0.05 -6.72 -17.93
CA ALA A 160 -0.71 -7.80 -17.32
C ALA A 160 0.05 -8.55 -16.20
N PHE A 161 1.38 -8.56 -16.23
CA PHE A 161 2.24 -9.16 -15.19
C PHE A 161 2.83 -8.11 -14.24
N ALA A 162 2.70 -6.82 -14.57
CA ALA A 162 3.38 -5.76 -13.84
C ALA A 162 2.47 -4.96 -12.92
N ALA A 163 1.15 -4.99 -13.13
CA ALA A 163 0.21 -4.17 -12.37
C ALA A 163 -0.53 -4.96 -11.30
N LEU A 164 -0.28 -4.63 -10.04
CA LEU A 164 -1.07 -5.07 -8.89
C LEU A 164 -2.31 -4.17 -8.69
N SER A 165 -2.17 -2.88 -8.97
CA SER A 165 -3.17 -1.84 -8.73
C SER A 165 -3.95 -1.49 -9.99
N TYR A 166 -5.26 -1.27 -9.85
CA TYR A 166 -6.19 -0.97 -10.95
C TYR A 166 -7.17 0.12 -10.53
N ARG A 167 -7.30 1.20 -11.33
CA ARG A 167 -8.32 2.25 -11.12
C ARG A 167 -9.73 1.79 -11.46
N GLY A 168 -9.84 0.80 -12.29
CA GLY A 168 -11.09 0.23 -12.78
C GLY A 168 -10.81 -0.92 -13.74
N PRO A 169 -11.85 -1.47 -14.39
CA PRO A 169 -11.68 -2.54 -15.35
C PRO A 169 -10.67 -2.20 -16.44
N LEU A 170 -9.64 -3.03 -16.60
CA LEU A 170 -8.60 -2.87 -17.63
C LEU A 170 -7.77 -1.57 -17.53
N GLN A 171 -7.74 -0.92 -16.35
CA GLN A 171 -7.01 0.32 -16.10
C GLN A 171 -5.89 0.12 -15.09
N PRO A 172 -4.78 -0.54 -15.48
CA PRO A 172 -3.67 -0.82 -14.60
C PRO A 172 -2.93 0.47 -14.20
N ILE A 173 -2.41 0.49 -12.98
CA ILE A 173 -1.49 1.51 -12.48
C ILE A 173 -0.13 0.84 -12.34
N MET A 174 0.85 1.41 -13.04
CA MET A 174 2.22 0.93 -12.95
C MET A 174 2.89 1.51 -11.69
N PRO A 175 3.55 0.69 -10.87
CA PRO A 175 4.27 1.18 -9.71
C PRO A 175 5.55 1.93 -10.12
N GLU A 176 5.93 2.92 -9.33
CA GLU A 176 7.14 3.70 -9.55
C GLU A 176 8.36 3.00 -8.95
N ASN A 177 9.30 2.58 -9.79
CA ASN A 177 10.52 1.88 -9.37
C ASN A 177 11.58 2.81 -8.77
N SER A 178 11.57 4.09 -9.15
CA SER A 178 12.55 5.07 -8.68
C SER A 178 12.15 5.67 -7.34
N PRO A 179 12.86 5.39 -6.23
CA PRO A 179 12.61 6.06 -4.96
C PRO A 179 12.82 7.57 -5.06
N TYR A 180 13.65 8.03 -5.99
CA TYR A 180 13.90 9.46 -6.24
C TYR A 180 12.66 10.12 -6.85
N ARG A 181 11.96 9.47 -7.79
CA ARG A 181 10.69 9.96 -8.35
C ARG A 181 9.56 9.92 -7.32
N VAL A 182 9.48 8.86 -6.50
CA VAL A 182 8.54 8.81 -5.36
C VAL A 182 8.80 9.95 -4.40
N PHE A 183 10.08 10.20 -4.03
CA PHE A 183 10.47 11.33 -3.19
C PHE A 183 10.01 12.67 -3.77
N ASN A 184 10.24 12.90 -5.06
CA ASN A 184 9.83 14.14 -5.72
C ASN A 184 8.30 14.31 -5.68
N ARG A 185 7.52 13.24 -5.94
CA ARG A 185 6.04 13.28 -5.79
C ARG A 185 5.59 13.65 -4.38
N LEU A 186 6.29 13.16 -3.36
CA LEU A 186 5.92 13.38 -1.97
C LEU A 186 6.30 14.78 -1.46
N PHE A 187 7.51 15.26 -1.77
CA PHE A 187 8.14 16.35 -1.04
C PHE A 187 8.51 17.58 -1.88
N ARG A 188 8.40 17.50 -3.20
CA ARG A 188 8.66 18.65 -4.08
C ARG A 188 7.35 19.12 -4.70
N ASP A 189 7.13 20.42 -4.65
CA ASP A 189 5.99 21.05 -5.29
C ASP A 189 6.27 21.35 -6.77
N ALA A 190 7.56 21.46 -7.14
CA ALA A 190 8.03 21.52 -8.51
C ALA A 190 9.21 20.55 -8.73
N PRO A 191 9.31 19.91 -9.91
CA PRO A 191 10.45 19.07 -10.27
C PRO A 191 11.73 19.90 -10.30
N ASP A 192 12.86 19.26 -9.89
CA ASP A 192 14.19 19.86 -10.00
C ASP A 192 14.50 20.16 -11.48
N PRO A 193 14.92 21.40 -11.82
CA PRO A 193 15.31 21.73 -13.20
C PRO A 193 16.43 20.85 -13.77
N GLY A 194 17.28 20.29 -12.89
CA GLY A 194 18.38 19.39 -13.25
C GLY A 194 18.02 17.90 -13.21
N ASP A 195 16.77 17.53 -12.87
CA ASP A 195 16.35 16.12 -12.84
C ASP A 195 15.94 15.66 -14.24
N PRO A 196 16.68 14.72 -14.89
CA PRO A 196 16.33 14.22 -16.22
C PRO A 196 14.96 13.53 -16.23
N ASP A 197 14.51 12.96 -15.09
CA ASP A 197 13.20 12.33 -14.96
C ASP A 197 12.09 13.35 -14.62
N GLY A 198 12.45 14.62 -14.37
CA GLY A 198 11.52 15.68 -13.98
C GLY A 198 10.78 16.37 -15.14
N ALA A 199 11.15 16.13 -16.39
CA ALA A 199 10.55 16.80 -17.54
C ALA A 199 9.05 16.52 -17.69
N GLU A 200 8.66 15.25 -17.64
CA GLU A 200 7.26 14.79 -17.72
C GLU A 200 6.42 15.28 -16.52
N ALA A 201 7.03 15.33 -15.33
CA ALA A 201 6.38 15.83 -14.12
C ALA A 201 6.18 17.37 -14.19
N ARG A 202 7.11 18.13 -14.81
CA ARG A 202 6.97 19.58 -15.04
C ARG A 202 5.83 19.88 -16.01
N GLU A 203 5.73 19.13 -17.10
CA GLU A 203 4.66 19.27 -18.09
C GLU A 203 3.29 18.95 -17.46
N SER A 204 3.19 17.86 -16.71
CA SER A 204 1.97 17.49 -15.97
C SER A 204 1.56 18.52 -14.92
N LEU A 205 2.50 19.18 -14.23
CA LEU A 205 2.19 20.25 -13.27
C LEU A 205 1.71 21.51 -13.98
N ALA A 206 2.37 21.91 -15.07
CA ALA A 206 1.97 23.05 -15.89
C ALA A 206 0.59 22.85 -16.52
N ASP A 207 0.27 21.62 -16.97
CA ASP A 207 -1.05 21.28 -17.48
C ASP A 207 -2.13 21.34 -16.40
N ARG A 208 -1.86 20.85 -15.20
CA ARG A 208 -2.78 20.96 -14.07
C ARG A 208 -3.04 22.41 -13.67
N GLN A 209 -2.01 23.23 -13.63
CA GLN A 209 -2.16 24.68 -13.35
C GLN A 209 -3.03 25.36 -14.40
N ARG A 210 -2.80 25.10 -15.69
CA ARG A 210 -3.63 25.63 -16.79
C ARG A 210 -5.10 25.20 -16.68
N VAL A 211 -5.36 23.95 -16.33
CA VAL A 211 -6.73 23.45 -16.13
C VAL A 211 -7.40 24.13 -14.93
N ILE A 212 -6.70 24.28 -13.81
CA ILE A 212 -7.22 24.95 -12.61
C ILE A 212 -7.51 26.42 -12.87
N GLU A 213 -6.60 27.13 -13.57
CA GLU A 213 -6.82 28.53 -13.97
C GLU A 213 -8.05 28.69 -14.90
N ALA A 214 -8.18 27.79 -15.90
CA ALA A 214 -9.34 27.79 -16.78
C ALA A 214 -10.65 27.56 -16.03
N VAL A 215 -10.68 26.54 -15.16
CA VAL A 215 -11.85 26.21 -14.33
C VAL A 215 -12.17 27.35 -13.36
N SER A 216 -11.17 27.98 -12.73
CA SER A 216 -11.38 29.13 -11.82
C SER A 216 -11.98 30.31 -12.55
N LYS A 217 -11.50 30.60 -13.78
CA LYS A 217 -12.03 31.68 -14.64
C LYS A 217 -13.49 31.42 -15.04
N ASP A 218 -13.80 30.19 -15.44
CA ASP A 218 -15.17 29.81 -15.81
C ASP A 218 -16.14 29.86 -14.61
N LEU A 219 -15.69 29.44 -13.42
CA LEU A 219 -16.48 29.52 -12.18
C LEU A 219 -16.76 30.98 -11.77
N GLU A 220 -15.78 31.88 -11.88
CA GLU A 220 -15.98 33.31 -11.60
C GLU A 220 -16.95 33.94 -12.61
N ALA A 221 -16.86 33.58 -13.90
CA ALA A 221 -17.78 34.07 -14.93
C ALA A 221 -19.23 33.56 -14.66
N LEU A 222 -19.37 32.33 -14.20
CA LEU A 222 -20.67 31.72 -13.86
C LEU A 222 -21.29 32.36 -12.62
N LYS A 223 -20.48 32.72 -11.61
CA LYS A 223 -20.90 33.37 -10.37
C LYS A 223 -21.75 34.62 -10.62
N GLY A 224 -21.39 35.43 -11.62
CA GLY A 224 -22.13 36.64 -12.01
C GLY A 224 -23.55 36.38 -12.53
N ARG A 225 -23.86 35.13 -12.91
CA ARG A 225 -25.14 34.75 -13.52
C ARG A 225 -26.07 33.96 -12.61
N LEU A 226 -25.64 33.67 -11.37
CA LEU A 226 -26.38 32.82 -10.42
C LEU A 226 -27.23 33.63 -9.45
N PRO A 227 -28.39 33.08 -8.97
CA PRO A 227 -29.14 33.60 -7.83
C PRO A 227 -28.28 33.64 -6.55
N GLN A 228 -28.66 34.50 -5.60
CA GLN A 228 -27.89 34.76 -4.39
C GLN A 228 -27.63 33.48 -3.54
N SER A 229 -28.60 32.56 -3.45
CA SER A 229 -28.48 31.30 -2.73
C SER A 229 -27.40 30.36 -3.34
N ASP A 230 -27.27 30.41 -4.66
CA ASP A 230 -26.33 29.55 -5.39
C ASP A 230 -24.94 30.18 -5.51
N ARG A 231 -24.86 31.50 -5.42
CA ARG A 231 -23.59 32.24 -5.28
C ARG A 231 -22.81 31.81 -4.05
N ILE A 232 -23.50 31.64 -2.89
CA ILE A 232 -22.87 31.20 -1.66
C ILE A 232 -22.25 29.81 -1.80
N LYS A 233 -22.96 28.88 -2.46
CA LYS A 233 -22.43 27.54 -2.73
C LYS A 233 -21.27 27.58 -3.72
N MET A 234 -21.36 28.43 -4.73
CA MET A 234 -20.30 28.62 -5.73
C MET A 234 -19.06 29.27 -5.10
N GLU A 235 -19.22 30.23 -4.19
CA GLU A 235 -18.09 30.82 -3.43
C GLU A 235 -17.37 29.81 -2.57
N ALA A 236 -18.12 28.91 -1.92
CA ALA A 236 -17.53 27.81 -1.19
C ALA A 236 -16.74 26.86 -2.11
N HIS A 237 -17.26 26.61 -3.31
CA HIS A 237 -16.59 25.78 -4.31
C HIS A 237 -15.32 26.44 -4.89
N ILE A 238 -15.39 27.71 -5.23
CA ILE A 238 -14.23 28.52 -5.69
C ILE A 238 -13.17 28.58 -4.58
N THR A 239 -13.58 28.76 -3.33
CA THR A 239 -12.66 28.76 -2.17
C THR A 239 -11.97 27.40 -2.02
N ALA A 240 -12.69 26.30 -2.20
CA ALA A 240 -12.11 24.95 -2.18
C ALA A 240 -11.11 24.71 -3.33
N VAL A 241 -11.44 25.17 -4.56
CA VAL A 241 -10.54 25.09 -5.73
C VAL A 241 -9.27 25.93 -5.50
N ARG A 242 -9.40 27.15 -4.95
CA ARG A 242 -8.25 28.01 -4.59
C ARG A 242 -7.42 27.44 -3.44
N ALA A 243 -8.04 26.77 -2.48
CA ALA A 243 -7.32 26.05 -1.43
C ALA A 243 -6.48 24.87 -1.99
N ILE A 244 -7.02 24.17 -2.98
CA ILE A 244 -6.29 23.14 -3.73
C ILE A 244 -5.13 23.76 -4.50
N GLU A 245 -5.35 24.86 -5.22
CA GLU A 245 -4.33 25.61 -5.94
C GLU A 245 -3.23 26.11 -4.98
N HIS A 246 -3.61 26.68 -3.86
CA HIS A 246 -2.67 27.14 -2.83
C HIS A 246 -1.87 25.99 -2.22
N SER A 247 -2.50 24.84 -1.97
CA SER A 247 -1.79 23.65 -1.47
C SER A 247 -0.81 23.06 -2.51
N LEU A 248 -1.14 23.19 -3.81
CA LEU A 248 -0.27 22.78 -4.91
C LEU A 248 0.93 23.72 -5.10
N THR A 249 0.74 25.03 -4.80
CA THR A 249 1.78 26.07 -5.00
C THR A 249 2.65 26.31 -3.77
N THR A 250 2.11 26.13 -2.55
CA THR A 250 2.81 26.49 -1.30
C THR A 250 3.29 25.32 -0.48
N GLY A 251 2.94 24.06 -0.85
CA GLY A 251 3.27 22.89 -0.03
C GLY A 251 2.69 22.94 1.39
N ALA A 252 1.72 23.81 1.64
CA ALA A 252 1.13 24.07 2.94
C ALA A 252 0.11 23.00 3.32
N GLY A 253 0.61 21.81 3.64
CA GLY A 253 -0.17 20.68 4.13
C GLY A 253 0.68 19.68 4.92
N VAL A 254 1.99 19.93 5.03
CA VAL A 254 2.88 19.10 5.83
C VAL A 254 2.81 19.56 7.28
N ALA A 255 2.16 18.79 8.14
CA ALA A 255 2.23 19.00 9.58
C ALA A 255 3.71 19.16 9.98
N SER A 256 4.06 20.34 10.49
CA SER A 256 5.42 20.70 10.90
C SER A 256 5.78 19.98 12.21
N GLY A 257 6.06 18.67 12.13
CA GLY A 257 6.54 17.86 13.24
C GLY A 257 7.94 17.31 12.95
N GLN A 258 8.69 16.99 14.00
CA GLN A 258 10.03 16.39 13.91
C GLN A 258 10.04 15.06 13.09
N ALA A 259 8.85 14.40 12.96
CA ALA A 259 8.62 13.18 12.19
C ALA A 259 8.61 13.38 10.66
N CYS A 260 8.46 14.63 10.17
CA CYS A 260 8.27 14.94 8.74
C CYS A 260 9.51 15.56 8.09
N ARG A 261 10.72 15.21 8.54
CA ARG A 261 11.95 15.63 7.87
C ARG A 261 12.13 14.87 6.57
N LYS A 262 12.43 15.61 5.49
CA LYS A 262 12.79 14.99 4.20
C LYS A 262 13.95 14.02 4.41
N PRO A 263 13.83 12.74 4.01
CA PRO A 263 14.91 11.78 4.14
C PRO A 263 16.05 12.13 3.18
N ASP A 264 17.29 11.84 3.59
CA ASP A 264 18.42 11.80 2.68
C ASP A 264 18.39 10.44 1.96
N LEU A 265 18.30 10.47 0.63
CA LEU A 265 18.28 9.26 -0.19
C LEU A 265 19.67 8.74 -0.53
N GLY A 266 20.73 9.50 -0.18
CA GLY A 266 22.09 9.18 -0.56
C GLY A 266 22.35 9.23 -2.07
N PRO A 267 23.44 8.61 -2.54
CA PRO A 267 23.79 8.56 -3.96
C PRO A 267 22.71 7.86 -4.78
N ARG A 268 22.50 8.35 -6.01
CA ARG A 268 21.52 7.77 -6.94
C ARG A 268 21.92 6.35 -7.35
N LEU A 269 21.07 5.38 -7.11
CA LEU A 269 21.24 3.99 -7.47
C LEU A 269 20.55 3.70 -8.81
N ASP A 270 21.16 2.84 -9.61
CA ASP A 270 20.49 2.25 -10.77
C ASP A 270 19.42 1.26 -10.27
N VAL A 271 18.15 1.58 -10.53
CA VAL A 271 16.99 0.81 -10.08
C VAL A 271 16.86 -0.54 -10.79
N TRP A 272 17.54 -0.71 -11.93
CA TRP A 272 17.51 -1.94 -12.73
C TRP A 272 18.67 -2.88 -12.44
N LYS A 273 19.67 -2.42 -11.68
CA LYS A 273 20.76 -3.29 -11.25
C LYS A 273 20.27 -4.23 -10.15
N ASN A 274 20.34 -5.53 -10.40
CA ASN A 274 19.84 -6.58 -9.51
C ASN A 274 20.39 -6.47 -8.08
N ASP A 275 21.69 -6.18 -7.92
CA ASP A 275 22.33 -6.05 -6.60
C ASP A 275 21.85 -4.84 -5.78
N ASN A 276 21.16 -3.88 -6.42
CA ASN A 276 20.59 -2.72 -5.75
C ASN A 276 19.18 -3.00 -5.19
N ILE A 277 18.56 -4.16 -5.47
CA ILE A 277 17.22 -4.51 -4.97
C ILE A 277 17.07 -4.28 -3.46
N PRO A 278 17.99 -4.75 -2.58
CA PRO A 278 17.83 -4.53 -1.14
C PRO A 278 17.84 -3.05 -0.75
N ALA A 279 18.72 -2.25 -1.36
CA ALA A 279 18.82 -0.82 -1.07
C ALA A 279 17.60 -0.04 -1.62
N ILE A 280 17.16 -0.34 -2.84
CA ILE A 280 15.94 0.27 -3.44
C ILE A 280 14.71 -0.09 -2.61
N ALA A 281 14.56 -1.36 -2.21
CA ALA A 281 13.46 -1.80 -1.35
C ALA A 281 13.41 -1.01 -0.05
N LYS A 282 14.57 -0.85 0.60
CA LYS A 282 14.68 -0.08 1.84
C LYS A 282 14.29 1.39 1.64
N LEU A 283 14.78 2.04 0.58
CA LEU A 283 14.42 3.43 0.26
C LEU A 283 12.91 3.57 0.01
N GLN A 284 12.29 2.65 -0.74
CA GLN A 284 10.83 2.67 -0.98
C GLN A 284 10.05 2.52 0.34
N MET A 285 10.44 1.59 1.21
CA MET A 285 9.81 1.40 2.52
C MET A 285 9.97 2.61 3.44
N ASP A 286 11.15 3.26 3.45
CA ASP A 286 11.39 4.48 4.21
C ASP A 286 10.52 5.64 3.72
N LEU A 287 10.34 5.78 2.40
CA LEU A 287 9.45 6.79 1.80
C LEU A 287 7.98 6.52 2.13
N VAL A 288 7.55 5.25 2.07
CA VAL A 288 6.18 4.87 2.47
C VAL A 288 5.95 5.19 3.95
N ALA A 289 6.86 4.80 4.84
CA ALA A 289 6.73 5.08 6.27
C ALA A 289 6.65 6.60 6.55
N MET A 290 7.48 7.38 5.87
CA MET A 290 7.46 8.84 5.95
C MET A 290 6.15 9.43 5.42
N ALA A 291 5.70 9.00 4.24
CA ALA A 291 4.47 9.48 3.64
C ALA A 291 3.24 9.23 4.53
N LEU A 292 3.19 8.06 5.19
CA LEU A 292 2.14 7.71 6.13
C LEU A 292 2.22 8.53 7.43
N SER A 293 3.41 8.69 8.01
CA SER A 293 3.59 9.45 9.26
C SER A 293 3.28 10.93 9.11
N CYS A 294 3.55 11.50 7.92
CA CYS A 294 3.24 12.88 7.58
C CYS A 294 1.82 13.10 7.03
N ASP A 295 0.98 12.06 7.00
CA ASP A 295 -0.36 12.06 6.39
C ASP A 295 -0.38 12.60 4.95
N LEU A 296 0.72 12.39 4.19
CA LEU A 296 0.79 12.74 2.76
C LEU A 296 -0.04 11.76 1.92
N THR A 297 -0.21 10.55 2.39
CA THR A 297 -1.14 9.53 1.91
C THR A 297 -1.53 8.61 3.06
N ARG A 298 -2.65 7.88 2.90
CA ARG A 298 -3.11 6.83 3.84
C ARG A 298 -3.14 5.45 3.22
N VAL A 299 -2.85 5.36 1.92
CA VAL A 299 -2.85 4.12 1.16
C VAL A 299 -1.57 4.00 0.36
N ALA A 300 -0.87 2.88 0.49
CA ALA A 300 0.36 2.61 -0.24
C ALA A 300 0.42 1.16 -0.72
N THR A 301 1.12 0.93 -1.83
CA THR A 301 1.55 -0.41 -2.27
C THR A 301 3.07 -0.45 -2.40
N ILE A 302 3.67 -1.58 -2.03
CA ILE A 302 5.08 -1.90 -2.28
C ILE A 302 5.10 -3.23 -3.01
N GLN A 303 5.54 -3.22 -4.25
CA GLN A 303 5.50 -4.38 -5.13
C GLN A 303 6.92 -4.82 -5.47
N PHE A 304 7.28 -6.04 -5.06
CA PHE A 304 8.56 -6.67 -5.40
C PHE A 304 8.45 -7.47 -6.69
N GLY A 305 8.84 -6.82 -7.79
CA GLY A 305 8.82 -7.40 -9.13
C GLY A 305 7.44 -7.61 -9.72
N ASN A 306 7.43 -8.28 -10.85
CA ASN A 306 6.22 -8.69 -11.56
C ASN A 306 5.60 -9.94 -10.94
N ALA A 307 4.39 -10.28 -11.34
CA ALA A 307 3.88 -11.63 -11.20
C ALA A 307 4.87 -12.60 -11.86
N GLY A 308 5.29 -13.65 -11.14
CA GLY A 308 6.34 -14.54 -11.62
C GLY A 308 7.72 -13.86 -11.72
N ALA A 309 8.06 -12.97 -10.77
CA ALA A 309 9.34 -12.26 -10.79
C ALA A 309 10.55 -13.18 -10.91
N SER A 310 11.49 -12.78 -11.76
CA SER A 310 12.74 -13.52 -12.05
C SER A 310 13.98 -12.89 -11.40
N HIS A 311 13.81 -12.21 -10.27
CA HIS A 311 14.92 -11.62 -9.51
C HIS A 311 15.98 -12.68 -9.18
N ARG A 312 17.23 -12.26 -9.20
CA ARG A 312 18.36 -13.08 -8.75
C ARG A 312 18.79 -12.59 -7.38
N PHE A 313 18.70 -13.42 -6.37
CA PHE A 313 19.00 -13.08 -4.98
C PHE A 313 20.49 -13.21 -4.67
N THR A 314 21.35 -12.60 -5.48
CA THR A 314 22.81 -12.68 -5.40
C THR A 314 23.37 -12.26 -4.05
N TRP A 315 22.70 -11.36 -3.34
CA TRP A 315 23.08 -10.93 -1.98
C TRP A 315 22.83 -11.98 -0.91
N LEU A 316 22.07 -13.04 -1.19
CA LEU A 316 21.84 -14.14 -0.26
C LEU A 316 22.94 -15.21 -0.31
N GLY A 317 23.84 -15.16 -1.28
CA GLY A 317 24.97 -16.07 -1.40
C GLY A 317 25.29 -16.46 -2.83
N ARG A 318 26.46 -17.06 -3.03
CA ARG A 318 26.95 -17.47 -4.35
C ARG A 318 26.05 -18.50 -5.04
N GLU A 319 25.36 -19.31 -4.26
CA GLU A 319 24.41 -20.32 -4.74
C GLU A 319 23.21 -19.75 -5.50
N PHE A 320 22.97 -18.42 -5.40
CA PHE A 320 21.93 -17.69 -6.14
C PHE A 320 22.43 -17.03 -7.43
N MET A 321 23.74 -16.99 -7.67
CA MET A 321 24.32 -16.27 -8.81
C MET A 321 24.14 -17.02 -10.13
N THR A 322 24.28 -18.34 -10.11
CA THR A 322 24.06 -19.20 -11.28
C THR A 322 23.63 -20.57 -10.80
N ASP A 323 22.54 -21.11 -11.31
CA ASP A 323 22.26 -22.55 -11.24
C ASP A 323 22.60 -23.16 -12.61
N PRO A 324 23.73 -23.85 -12.73
CA PRO A 324 24.15 -24.45 -14.01
C PRO A 324 23.19 -25.57 -14.50
N ALA A 325 22.32 -26.07 -13.59
CA ALA A 325 21.32 -27.09 -13.94
C ALA A 325 20.07 -26.47 -14.60
N LEU A 326 19.91 -25.14 -14.59
CA LEU A 326 18.80 -24.49 -15.26
C LEU A 326 19.09 -24.24 -16.75
N PRO A 327 18.10 -24.41 -17.63
CA PRO A 327 18.27 -24.15 -19.07
C PRO A 327 18.74 -22.71 -19.34
N ALA A 328 19.40 -22.49 -20.47
CA ALA A 328 19.99 -21.19 -20.84
C ALA A 328 18.95 -20.08 -21.15
N THR A 329 17.66 -20.35 -21.15
CA THR A 329 16.58 -19.37 -21.38
C THR A 329 16.48 -18.33 -20.26
N CYS A 330 16.13 -17.09 -20.58
CA CYS A 330 16.08 -15.98 -19.62
C CYS A 330 15.20 -16.27 -18.41
N GLU A 331 14.10 -16.95 -18.58
CA GLU A 331 13.16 -17.35 -17.54
C GLU A 331 13.76 -18.38 -16.57
N ALA A 332 14.76 -19.12 -17.02
CA ALA A 332 15.35 -20.23 -16.29
C ALA A 332 16.41 -19.86 -15.24
N LYS A 333 16.72 -18.57 -15.04
CA LYS A 333 17.87 -18.16 -14.19
C LYS A 333 17.50 -17.32 -12.97
N GLY A 334 16.24 -17.26 -12.58
CA GLY A 334 15.79 -16.43 -11.46
C GLY A 334 14.78 -17.13 -10.55
N PHE A 335 14.16 -16.37 -9.69
CA PHE A 335 13.24 -16.83 -8.65
C PHE A 335 12.08 -17.66 -9.24
N HIS A 336 11.47 -17.23 -10.35
CA HIS A 336 10.38 -17.94 -11.01
C HIS A 336 10.79 -19.36 -11.41
N ALA A 337 11.94 -19.51 -12.10
CA ALA A 337 12.42 -20.83 -12.50
C ALA A 337 12.74 -21.74 -11.31
N LEU A 338 13.26 -21.14 -10.23
CA LEU A 338 13.53 -21.87 -8.99
C LEU A 338 12.23 -22.35 -8.34
N ALA A 339 11.16 -21.55 -8.38
CA ALA A 339 9.85 -21.92 -7.84
C ALA A 339 9.28 -23.18 -8.49
N HIS A 340 9.47 -23.37 -9.81
CA HIS A 340 9.08 -24.59 -10.50
C HIS A 340 9.84 -25.86 -10.05
N ARG A 341 10.88 -25.69 -9.27
CA ARG A 341 11.69 -26.80 -8.73
C ARG A 341 11.50 -27.01 -7.23
N GLU A 342 10.41 -26.57 -6.67
CA GLU A 342 10.12 -26.65 -5.23
C GLU A 342 10.11 -28.10 -4.68
N ALA A 343 9.91 -29.10 -5.54
CA ALA A 343 10.00 -30.51 -5.17
C ALA A 343 11.45 -30.97 -4.89
N ASP A 344 12.46 -30.32 -5.48
CA ASP A 344 13.87 -30.60 -5.22
C ASP A 344 14.31 -30.00 -3.88
N PRO A 345 14.90 -30.77 -2.95
CA PRO A 345 15.26 -30.29 -1.62
C PRO A 345 16.23 -29.09 -1.63
N ALA A 346 17.20 -29.03 -2.55
CA ALA A 346 18.15 -27.94 -2.65
C ALA A 346 17.48 -26.65 -3.14
N SER A 347 16.60 -26.76 -4.14
CA SER A 347 15.78 -25.65 -4.63
C SER A 347 14.82 -25.17 -3.57
N ARG A 348 14.17 -26.08 -2.84
CA ARG A 348 13.27 -25.76 -1.71
C ARG A 348 14.00 -24.97 -0.62
N ALA A 349 15.20 -25.37 -0.23
CA ALA A 349 16.00 -24.65 0.75
C ALA A 349 16.31 -23.20 0.31
N LYS A 350 16.63 -23.00 -0.99
CA LYS A 350 16.81 -21.67 -1.57
C LYS A 350 15.52 -20.83 -1.53
N LEU A 351 14.37 -21.46 -1.87
CA LEU A 351 13.05 -20.78 -1.81
C LEU A 351 12.70 -20.36 -0.39
N VAL A 352 12.96 -21.21 0.61
CA VAL A 352 12.78 -20.84 2.02
C VAL A 352 13.64 -19.63 2.36
N LYS A 353 14.92 -19.59 1.95
CA LYS A 353 15.84 -18.48 2.19
C LYS A 353 15.37 -17.18 1.51
N ILE A 354 14.86 -17.26 0.27
CA ILE A 354 14.28 -16.11 -0.44
C ILE A 354 13.04 -15.58 0.32
N ASN A 355 12.12 -16.45 0.68
CA ASN A 355 10.91 -16.04 1.41
C ASN A 355 11.23 -15.48 2.81
N THR A 356 12.28 -16.01 3.47
CA THR A 356 12.78 -15.45 4.74
C THR A 356 13.31 -14.03 4.54
N TRP A 357 14.04 -13.76 3.45
CA TRP A 357 14.48 -12.41 3.12
C TRP A 357 13.29 -11.45 2.90
N TYR A 358 12.23 -11.89 2.24
CA TYR A 358 11.00 -11.07 2.15
C TYR A 358 10.37 -10.82 3.52
N ALA A 359 10.39 -11.81 4.41
CA ALA A 359 9.94 -11.63 5.80
C ALA A 359 10.81 -10.61 6.57
N GLU A 360 12.12 -10.56 6.31
CA GLU A 360 13.03 -9.53 6.85
C GLU A 360 12.66 -8.13 6.35
N GLN A 361 12.33 -7.99 5.06
CA GLN A 361 11.88 -6.70 4.51
C GLN A 361 10.54 -6.28 5.10
N PHE A 362 9.62 -7.22 5.26
CA PHE A 362 8.34 -6.96 5.91
C PHE A 362 8.53 -6.56 7.37
N ALA A 363 9.39 -7.26 8.12
CA ALA A 363 9.76 -6.92 9.50
C ALA A 363 10.35 -5.50 9.58
N TYR A 364 11.28 -5.17 8.67
CA TYR A 364 11.87 -3.82 8.60
C TYR A 364 10.79 -2.72 8.46
N LEU A 365 9.83 -2.90 7.56
CA LEU A 365 8.73 -1.93 7.39
C LEU A 365 7.88 -1.80 8.66
N LEU A 366 7.55 -2.92 9.30
CA LEU A 366 6.78 -2.90 10.55
C LEU A 366 7.55 -2.24 11.69
N GLU A 367 8.85 -2.55 11.86
CA GLU A 367 9.71 -1.92 12.87
C GLU A 367 9.82 -0.41 12.64
N LYS A 368 9.97 0.00 11.38
CA LYS A 368 10.00 1.41 11.01
C LYS A 368 8.72 2.14 11.42
N LEU A 369 7.55 1.59 11.09
CA LEU A 369 6.26 2.17 11.49
C LEU A 369 6.03 2.11 13.01
N ALA A 370 6.51 1.07 13.68
CA ALA A 370 6.42 0.94 15.13
C ALA A 370 7.32 1.93 15.87
N SER A 371 8.44 2.35 15.27
CA SER A 371 9.37 3.31 15.86
C SER A 371 8.89 4.76 15.79
N ILE A 372 7.86 5.05 14.99
CA ILE A 372 7.31 6.41 14.85
C ILE A 372 6.17 6.60 15.86
N PRO A 373 6.34 7.47 16.88
CA PRO A 373 5.31 7.69 17.87
C PRO A 373 4.11 8.45 17.29
N GLU A 374 2.92 8.05 17.70
CA GLU A 374 1.67 8.72 17.38
C GLU A 374 0.74 8.70 18.60
N ALA A 375 -0.27 9.57 18.64
CA ALA A 375 -1.19 9.64 19.78
C ALA A 375 -1.86 8.27 20.03
N GLY A 376 -1.64 7.71 21.22
CA GLY A 376 -2.17 6.41 21.62
C GLY A 376 -1.32 5.20 21.19
N GLY A 377 -0.06 5.42 20.78
CA GLY A 377 0.88 4.33 20.43
C GLY A 377 1.89 4.71 19.37
N SER A 378 1.90 3.98 18.28
CA SER A 378 2.77 4.21 17.13
C SER A 378 1.96 4.25 15.82
N VAL A 379 2.59 4.71 14.74
CA VAL A 379 1.99 4.69 13.40
C VAL A 379 1.55 3.27 13.01
N LEU A 380 2.32 2.23 13.41
CA LEU A 380 1.95 0.83 13.15
C LEU A 380 0.61 0.45 13.81
N ASP A 381 0.33 0.95 15.01
CA ASP A 381 -0.90 0.59 15.73
C ASP A 381 -2.17 1.07 15.00
N ARG A 382 -2.04 2.11 14.16
CA ARG A 382 -3.12 2.66 13.32
C ARG A 382 -3.07 2.19 11.88
N THR A 383 -2.08 1.37 11.52
CA THR A 383 -1.86 0.86 10.17
C THR A 383 -2.22 -0.61 10.08
N ALA A 384 -2.71 -1.05 8.92
CA ALA A 384 -2.68 -2.44 8.47
C ALA A 384 -1.64 -2.57 7.37
N VAL A 385 -0.56 -3.31 7.60
CA VAL A 385 0.41 -3.68 6.55
C VAL A 385 0.09 -5.11 6.13
N VAL A 386 -0.39 -5.28 4.89
CA VAL A 386 -0.90 -6.55 4.37
C VAL A 386 0.11 -7.14 3.40
N TRP A 387 0.80 -8.19 3.84
CA TRP A 387 1.67 -8.97 2.94
C TRP A 387 0.84 -10.03 2.22
N LEU A 388 0.97 -10.06 0.91
CA LEU A 388 0.21 -10.94 0.01
C LEU A 388 1.07 -11.45 -1.14
N ASN A 389 0.58 -12.51 -1.79
CA ASN A 389 1.19 -13.14 -2.94
C ASN A 389 0.12 -13.46 -3.99
N GLU A 390 0.50 -13.62 -5.26
CA GLU A 390 -0.41 -14.00 -6.34
C GLU A 390 -0.74 -15.50 -6.37
N LEU A 391 0.12 -16.33 -5.74
CA LEU A 391 0.00 -17.78 -5.72
C LEU A 391 0.09 -18.33 -4.29
N GLY A 392 -0.46 -19.51 -4.06
CA GLY A 392 -0.18 -20.32 -2.88
C GLY A 392 1.15 -21.05 -3.05
N THR A 393 1.32 -21.78 -4.16
CA THR A 393 2.54 -22.49 -4.52
C THR A 393 3.05 -22.04 -5.88
N GLY A 394 4.36 -21.84 -6.00
CA GLY A 394 4.98 -21.39 -7.25
C GLY A 394 5.15 -22.52 -8.27
N GLY A 395 5.41 -23.74 -7.82
CA GLY A 395 5.69 -24.87 -8.70
C GLY A 395 4.52 -25.27 -9.59
N THR A 396 3.32 -25.20 -9.06
CA THR A 396 2.08 -25.58 -9.77
C THR A 396 1.24 -24.39 -10.22
N HIS A 397 1.65 -23.15 -9.90
CA HIS A 397 0.84 -21.95 -10.04
C HIS A 397 -0.50 -22.04 -9.31
N GLY A 398 -0.51 -22.71 -8.14
CA GLY A 398 -1.72 -22.93 -7.35
C GLY A 398 -2.29 -21.65 -6.79
N HIS A 399 -3.61 -21.50 -6.84
CA HIS A 399 -4.34 -20.35 -6.30
C HIS A 399 -5.05 -20.67 -4.98
N GLU A 400 -4.85 -21.88 -4.46
CA GLU A 400 -5.28 -22.32 -3.14
C GLU A 400 -4.28 -21.88 -2.08
N ARG A 401 -4.77 -21.62 -0.87
CA ARG A 401 -3.95 -21.30 0.31
C ARG A 401 -2.92 -20.20 0.04
N THR A 402 -3.34 -19.11 -0.62
CA THR A 402 -2.45 -17.95 -0.80
C THR A 402 -2.03 -17.39 0.55
N PRO A 403 -0.72 -17.05 0.73
CA PRO A 403 -0.19 -16.59 2.03
C PRO A 403 -0.60 -15.14 2.30
N TRP A 404 -1.07 -14.88 3.56
CA TRP A 404 -1.43 -13.54 4.01
C TRP A 404 -0.90 -13.28 5.42
N VAL A 405 -0.25 -12.14 5.61
CA VAL A 405 0.15 -11.65 6.94
C VAL A 405 -0.31 -10.21 7.08
N ILE A 406 -0.94 -9.87 8.19
CA ILE A 406 -1.33 -8.50 8.52
C ILE A 406 -0.49 -8.03 9.70
N GLY A 407 0.34 -7.00 9.49
CA GLY A 407 1.08 -6.30 10.54
C GLY A 407 0.34 -5.05 10.99
N GLY A 408 0.27 -4.84 12.31
CA GLY A 408 -0.47 -3.74 12.92
C GLY A 408 -1.95 -4.05 13.12
N SER A 409 -2.62 -3.22 13.92
CA SER A 409 -4.00 -3.50 14.36
C SER A 409 -5.07 -2.65 13.70
N ALA A 410 -4.72 -1.74 12.78
CA ALA A 410 -5.65 -0.78 12.18
C ALA A 410 -6.50 -0.02 13.23
N GLY A 411 -5.83 0.45 14.29
CA GLY A 411 -6.51 1.15 15.40
C GLY A 411 -7.28 0.22 16.32
N GLY A 412 -6.81 -1.01 16.51
CA GLY A 412 -7.44 -2.01 17.38
C GLY A 412 -8.50 -2.87 16.69
N PHE A 413 -8.69 -2.74 15.38
CA PHE A 413 -9.65 -3.54 14.63
C PHE A 413 -9.22 -5.02 14.57
N PHE A 414 -7.95 -5.30 14.20
CA PHE A 414 -7.43 -6.66 14.12
C PHE A 414 -6.96 -7.19 15.47
N LYS A 415 -7.28 -8.46 15.74
CA LYS A 415 -6.73 -9.24 16.83
C LYS A 415 -5.42 -9.86 16.38
N THR A 416 -4.31 -9.28 16.79
CA THR A 416 -2.95 -9.70 16.43
C THR A 416 -2.37 -10.72 17.42
N GLY A 417 -1.17 -11.25 17.14
CA GLY A 417 -0.49 -12.27 17.96
C GLY A 417 -1.05 -13.68 17.73
N GLN A 418 -1.64 -13.96 16.57
CA GLN A 418 -2.31 -15.22 16.30
C GLN A 418 -2.22 -15.70 14.84
N LEU A 419 -2.48 -16.98 14.65
CA LEU A 419 -2.81 -17.62 13.38
C LEU A 419 -4.33 -17.83 13.34
N GLN A 420 -4.95 -17.48 12.20
CA GLN A 420 -6.32 -17.86 11.87
C GLN A 420 -6.33 -18.64 10.56
N SER A 421 -7.05 -19.76 10.55
CA SER A 421 -7.12 -20.63 9.37
C SER A 421 -8.54 -20.65 8.80
N PHE A 422 -8.62 -20.49 7.49
CA PHE A 422 -9.86 -20.43 6.70
C PHE A 422 -9.77 -21.35 5.46
N PRO A 423 -9.73 -22.68 5.65
CA PRO A 423 -9.46 -23.62 4.55
C PRO A 423 -10.47 -23.49 3.42
N GLY A 424 -9.97 -23.12 2.22
CA GLY A 424 -10.76 -22.99 1.00
C GLY A 424 -11.69 -21.78 0.93
N GLU A 425 -11.70 -20.91 1.96
CA GLU A 425 -12.50 -19.69 1.91
C GLU A 425 -11.98 -18.69 0.87
N PRO A 426 -12.89 -17.96 0.20
CA PRO A 426 -12.48 -16.97 -0.77
C PRO A 426 -11.76 -15.78 -0.12
N HIS A 427 -10.62 -15.39 -0.68
CA HIS A 427 -9.88 -14.21 -0.20
C HIS A 427 -10.69 -12.90 -0.29
N ASN A 428 -11.76 -12.85 -1.11
CA ASN A 428 -12.71 -11.74 -1.17
C ASN A 428 -13.25 -11.35 0.21
N ARG A 429 -13.43 -12.33 1.11
CA ARG A 429 -13.86 -12.09 2.48
C ARG A 429 -12.83 -11.32 3.29
N LEU A 430 -11.52 -11.58 3.04
CA LEU A 430 -10.44 -10.79 3.64
C LEU A 430 -10.43 -9.37 3.05
N LEU A 431 -10.60 -9.22 1.73
CA LEU A 431 -10.67 -7.89 1.09
C LEU A 431 -11.84 -7.07 1.67
N LEU A 432 -13.01 -7.70 1.87
CA LEU A 432 -14.15 -7.09 2.56
C LEU A 432 -13.83 -6.71 4.02
N THR A 433 -13.13 -7.59 4.74
CA THR A 433 -12.69 -7.33 6.12
C THR A 433 -11.75 -6.12 6.18
N LEU A 434 -10.85 -5.97 5.20
CA LEU A 434 -9.95 -4.82 5.09
C LEU A 434 -10.72 -3.51 4.79
N CYS A 435 -11.81 -3.55 4.00
CA CYS A 435 -12.71 -2.39 3.85
C CYS A 435 -13.25 -1.94 5.22
N HIS A 436 -13.79 -2.87 6.00
CA HIS A 436 -14.33 -2.58 7.32
C HIS A 436 -13.24 -2.10 8.29
N ALA A 437 -12.04 -2.70 8.24
CA ALA A 437 -10.91 -2.25 9.05
C ALA A 437 -10.56 -0.79 8.80
N MET A 438 -10.67 -0.34 7.56
CA MET A 438 -10.42 1.06 7.17
C MET A 438 -11.64 1.98 7.39
N GLY A 439 -12.73 1.48 7.94
CA GLY A 439 -13.95 2.26 8.22
C GLY A 439 -14.85 2.45 6.99
N VAL A 440 -14.63 1.68 5.94
CA VAL A 440 -15.47 1.71 4.74
C VAL A 440 -16.55 0.64 4.86
N ALA A 441 -17.78 1.07 5.14
CA ALA A 441 -18.94 0.18 5.20
C ALA A 441 -19.35 -0.25 3.78
N THR A 442 -19.30 -1.55 3.53
CA THR A 442 -19.75 -2.18 2.28
C THR A 442 -20.12 -3.63 2.54
N ASP A 443 -21.05 -4.19 1.76
CA ASP A 443 -21.49 -5.58 1.88
C ASP A 443 -20.66 -6.54 1.04
N ALA A 444 -19.87 -6.01 0.08
CA ALA A 444 -19.06 -6.80 -0.80
C ALA A 444 -17.91 -6.00 -1.37
N PHE A 445 -16.81 -6.69 -1.66
CA PHE A 445 -15.70 -6.17 -2.48
C PHE A 445 -15.23 -7.24 -3.47
N GLY A 446 -15.01 -6.83 -4.72
CA GLY A 446 -14.73 -7.77 -5.80
C GLY A 446 -15.98 -8.47 -6.32
N ASP A 447 -15.91 -9.75 -6.56
CA ASP A 447 -17.07 -10.56 -7.00
C ASP A 447 -17.98 -10.86 -5.82
N ARG A 448 -19.24 -10.42 -5.89
CA ARG A 448 -20.23 -10.52 -4.80
C ARG A 448 -20.54 -11.96 -4.40
N ASP A 449 -20.41 -12.91 -5.31
CA ASP A 449 -20.70 -14.32 -5.03
C ASP A 449 -19.78 -14.86 -3.93
N TYR A 450 -18.56 -14.35 -3.84
CA TYR A 450 -17.55 -14.76 -2.87
C TYR A 450 -17.53 -13.90 -1.60
N CYS A 451 -18.50 -12.98 -1.44
CA CYS A 451 -18.66 -12.16 -0.24
C CYS A 451 -19.90 -12.55 0.58
N LYS A 452 -20.73 -13.52 0.14
CA LYS A 452 -22.03 -13.84 0.74
C LYS A 452 -21.94 -14.23 2.24
N ALA A 453 -20.86 -14.85 2.65
CA ALA A 453 -20.62 -15.19 4.06
C ALA A 453 -20.10 -14.00 4.91
N GLY A 454 -20.06 -12.80 4.33
CA GLY A 454 -19.59 -11.58 5.01
C GLY A 454 -18.07 -11.56 5.24
N PRO A 455 -17.58 -10.64 6.09
CA PRO A 455 -16.18 -10.54 6.44
C PRO A 455 -15.70 -11.78 7.21
N LEU A 456 -14.38 -11.96 7.34
CA LEU A 456 -13.81 -13.05 8.11
C LEU A 456 -14.11 -12.87 9.61
N SER A 457 -14.65 -13.89 10.24
CA SER A 457 -14.87 -13.93 11.69
C SER A 457 -13.59 -14.38 12.41
N GLY A 458 -13.41 -13.94 13.67
CA GLY A 458 -12.26 -14.35 14.51
C GLY A 458 -10.96 -13.58 14.27
N VAL A 459 -10.87 -12.76 13.24
CA VAL A 459 -9.72 -11.87 12.97
C VAL A 459 -9.87 -10.49 13.62
N THR A 460 -11.08 -10.13 14.04
CA THR A 460 -11.42 -8.84 14.66
C THR A 460 -11.50 -8.96 16.18
N ARG A 461 -11.33 -7.83 16.87
CA ARG A 461 -11.57 -7.72 18.32
C ARG A 461 -13.04 -7.59 18.65
#